data_043e38041baaf2a66e5d0f2fda1a3bb6
#
_entry.id   043e38041baaf2a66e5d0f2fda1a3bb6
#
_cell.length_a   1.000
_cell.length_b   1.000
_cell.length_c   1.000
_cell.angle_alpha   90.00
_cell.angle_beta   90.00
_cell.angle_gamma   90.00
#
_symmetry.space_group_name_H-M   'P 1'
#
loop_
_entity.id
_entity.type
_entity.pdbx_description
1 polymer ?
#
loop_
_entity_poly.entity_id
_entity_poly.type
_entity_poly.pdbx_seq_one_letter_code
_entity_poly.pdbx_strand_id
1 'polypeptide(L)'
;MNSKINSIALFGTSADPPTLGHKALLKKLTEFFPKVVTWASDNPDKNHELSLIQRTQLLRIIVKKISHPQLELIQELSSPRTINTLEKAFQLWPKANFSFVIGSDLAVQIPKWLNPKSILNKTKIAI
;
A
#
# COMPACT_ATOMS: atom_id res chain seq x y z
N MET A 1 -7.50 -2.39 25.82
CA MET A 1 -6.73 -1.75 24.72
C MET A 1 -7.49 -1.86 23.42
N ASN A 2 -7.54 -0.79 22.69
CA ASN A 2 -8.29 -0.74 21.44
C ASN A 2 -7.45 -1.37 20.31
N SER A 3 -7.98 -2.45 19.69
CA SER A 3 -7.30 -3.12 18.59
C SER A 3 -7.06 -2.21 17.38
N LYS A 4 -7.83 -1.12 17.24
CA LYS A 4 -7.69 -0.16 16.15
C LYS A 4 -6.33 0.56 16.17
N ILE A 5 -5.71 0.70 17.34
CA ILE A 5 -4.40 1.35 17.46
C ILE A 5 -3.34 0.62 16.64
N ASN A 6 -3.50 -0.70 16.47
CA ASN A 6 -2.55 -1.52 15.74
C ASN A 6 -3.00 -1.83 14.31
N SER A 7 -4.05 -1.17 13.83
CA SER A 7 -4.55 -1.40 12.47
C SER A 7 -3.82 -0.51 11.48
N ILE A 8 -3.19 -1.13 10.49
CA ILE A 8 -2.39 -0.42 9.48
C ILE A 8 -2.96 -0.73 8.10
N ALA A 9 -3.28 0.32 7.34
CA ALA A 9 -3.64 0.17 5.94
C ALA A 9 -2.39 0.18 5.09
N LEU A 10 -2.22 -0.82 4.23
CA LEU A 10 -1.11 -0.93 3.30
C LEU A 10 -1.63 -0.68 1.89
N PHE A 11 -1.16 0.37 1.25
CA PHE A 11 -1.62 0.74 -0.08
C PHE A 11 -0.45 0.95 -1.03
N GLY A 12 -0.13 -0.07 -1.81
CA GLY A 12 0.82 0.05 -2.90
C GLY A 12 0.09 0.46 -4.18
N THR A 13 0.64 1.42 -4.89
CA THR A 13 0.05 1.92 -6.14
C THR A 13 1.12 2.09 -7.20
N SER A 14 0.76 1.86 -8.46
CA SER A 14 1.70 2.10 -9.56
C SER A 14 2.10 3.58 -9.65
N ALA A 15 1.20 4.49 -9.30
CA ALA A 15 1.46 5.94 -9.28
C ALA A 15 2.11 6.42 -10.58
N ASP A 16 1.53 6.08 -11.73
CA ASP A 16 2.17 6.22 -13.04
C ASP A 16 1.35 7.10 -14.00
N PRO A 17 1.25 8.40 -13.78
CA PRO A 17 1.58 9.12 -12.56
C PRO A 17 0.48 9.02 -11.49
N PRO A 18 0.74 9.41 -10.24
CA PRO A 18 -0.31 9.47 -9.24
C PRO A 18 -1.31 10.58 -9.58
N THR A 19 -2.58 10.36 -9.25
CA THR A 19 -3.68 11.23 -9.61
C THR A 19 -4.35 11.84 -8.38
N LEU A 20 -5.29 12.76 -8.63
CA LEU A 20 -6.13 13.29 -7.57
C LEU A 20 -6.96 12.20 -6.91
N GLY A 21 -7.31 11.14 -7.66
CA GLY A 21 -7.97 9.97 -7.08
C GLY A 21 -7.13 9.26 -6.06
N HIS A 22 -5.83 9.11 -6.31
CA HIS A 22 -4.90 8.55 -5.32
C HIS A 22 -4.82 9.41 -4.08
N LYS A 23 -4.75 10.73 -4.26
CA LYS A 23 -4.71 11.67 -3.14
C LYS A 23 -5.99 11.58 -2.31
N ALA A 24 -7.15 11.54 -2.96
CA ALA A 24 -8.44 11.43 -2.27
C ALA A 24 -8.54 10.12 -1.50
N LEU A 25 -8.10 9.01 -2.08
CA LEU A 25 -8.12 7.71 -1.42
C LEU A 25 -7.22 7.71 -0.19
N LEU A 26 -6.00 8.23 -0.31
CA LEU A 26 -5.08 8.28 0.83
C LEU A 26 -5.64 9.12 1.98
N LYS A 27 -6.24 10.26 1.66
CA LYS A 27 -6.90 11.08 2.67
C LYS A 27 -8.05 10.32 3.34
N LYS A 28 -8.84 9.61 2.55
CA LYS A 28 -9.95 8.82 3.08
C LYS A 28 -9.46 7.72 4.01
N LEU A 29 -8.38 7.04 3.65
CA LEU A 29 -7.83 5.97 4.47
C LEU A 29 -7.37 6.49 5.84
N THR A 30 -6.85 7.71 5.92
CA THR A 30 -6.46 8.28 7.22
C THR A 30 -7.63 8.52 8.15
N GLU A 31 -8.85 8.58 7.62
CA GLU A 31 -10.07 8.70 8.45
C GLU A 31 -10.47 7.37 9.09
N PHE A 32 -10.12 6.24 8.44
CA PHE A 32 -10.54 4.91 8.88
C PHE A 32 -9.45 4.12 9.59
N PHE A 33 -8.19 4.46 9.36
CA PHE A 33 -7.07 3.71 9.92
C PHE A 33 -6.17 4.62 10.75
N PRO A 34 -5.71 4.14 11.91
CA PRO A 34 -4.77 4.91 12.72
C PRO A 34 -3.40 5.09 12.07
N LYS A 35 -3.07 4.22 11.10
CA LYS A 35 -1.84 4.35 10.34
C LYS A 35 -2.09 3.90 8.90
N VAL A 36 -1.57 4.67 7.95
CA VAL A 36 -1.65 4.37 6.52
C VAL A 36 -0.24 4.43 5.95
N VAL A 37 0.16 3.35 5.28
CA VAL A 37 1.47 3.26 4.65
C VAL A 37 1.27 3.04 3.15
N THR A 38 1.97 3.81 2.35
CA THR A 38 1.88 3.74 0.89
C THR A 38 3.27 3.68 0.27
N TRP A 39 3.34 3.19 -0.95
CA TRP A 39 4.57 3.11 -1.74
C TRP A 39 4.23 3.02 -3.22
N ALA A 40 5.20 3.36 -4.06
CA ALA A 40 5.08 3.14 -5.50
C ALA A 40 5.43 1.68 -5.78
N SER A 41 4.47 0.93 -6.33
CA SER A 41 4.68 -0.50 -6.57
C SER A 41 5.47 -0.73 -7.85
N ASP A 42 6.26 -1.80 -7.84
CA ASP A 42 7.05 -2.23 -8.99
C ASP A 42 6.49 -3.56 -9.50
N ASN A 43 5.42 -3.47 -10.29
CA ASN A 43 4.76 -4.66 -10.82
C ASN A 43 5.48 -5.12 -12.08
N PRO A 44 6.12 -6.31 -12.08
CA PRO A 44 6.87 -6.79 -13.25
C PRO A 44 5.99 -7.10 -14.46
N ASP A 45 4.69 -7.30 -14.26
CA ASP A 45 3.76 -7.60 -15.34
C ASP A 45 3.18 -6.35 -16.00
N LYS A 46 3.63 -5.17 -15.60
CA LYS A 46 3.07 -3.91 -16.08
C LYS A 46 4.16 -3.04 -16.69
N ASN A 47 3.86 -2.49 -17.88
CA ASN A 47 4.74 -1.50 -18.49
C ASN A 47 4.43 -0.14 -17.89
N HIS A 48 5.41 0.44 -17.20
CA HIS A 48 5.26 1.76 -16.60
C HIS A 48 5.79 2.83 -17.53
N GLU A 49 5.07 3.95 -17.63
CA GLU A 49 5.52 5.10 -18.40
C GLU A 49 6.65 5.83 -17.69
N LEU A 50 6.58 5.92 -16.37
CA LEU A 50 7.60 6.58 -15.56
C LEU A 50 8.44 5.54 -14.82
N SER A 51 9.69 5.88 -14.55
CA SER A 51 10.56 5.02 -13.75
C SER A 51 10.05 4.92 -12.31
N LEU A 52 10.49 3.89 -11.60
CA LEU A 52 10.12 3.73 -10.19
C LEU A 52 10.58 4.94 -9.37
N ILE A 53 11.75 5.48 -9.66
CA ILE A 53 12.26 6.67 -8.95
C ILE A 53 11.36 7.86 -9.18
N GLN A 54 10.96 8.11 -10.44
CA GLN A 54 10.06 9.22 -10.76
C GLN A 54 8.70 9.05 -10.08
N ARG A 55 8.13 7.86 -10.13
CA ARG A 55 6.83 7.56 -9.51
C ARG A 55 6.88 7.73 -8.00
N THR A 56 7.97 7.28 -7.38
CA THR A 56 8.17 7.45 -5.93
C THR A 56 8.24 8.93 -5.55
N GLN A 57 8.97 9.73 -6.32
CA GLN A 57 9.09 11.16 -6.05
C GLN A 57 7.75 11.88 -6.16
N LEU A 58 6.97 11.55 -7.19
CA LEU A 58 5.64 12.16 -7.37
C LEU A 58 4.68 11.76 -6.25
N LEU A 59 4.71 10.49 -5.86
CA LEU A 59 3.88 10.02 -4.76
C LEU A 59 4.27 10.69 -3.44
N ARG A 60 5.57 10.87 -3.22
CA ARG A 60 6.07 11.56 -2.02
C ARG A 60 5.56 13.01 -1.94
N ILE A 61 5.47 13.69 -3.09
CA ILE A 61 4.92 15.05 -3.13
C ILE A 61 3.45 15.04 -2.67
N ILE A 62 2.67 14.06 -3.14
CA ILE A 62 1.26 13.94 -2.75
C ILE A 62 1.13 13.68 -1.25
N VAL A 63 1.94 12.76 -0.72
CA VAL A 63 1.94 12.45 0.71
C VAL A 63 2.25 13.70 1.54
N LYS A 64 3.24 14.49 1.11
CA LYS A 64 3.58 15.74 1.78
C LYS A 64 2.46 16.76 1.72
N LYS A 65 1.75 16.84 0.60
CA LYS A 65 0.61 17.77 0.46
C LYS A 65 -0.55 17.41 1.37
N ILE A 66 -0.80 16.11 1.56
CA ILE A 66 -1.81 15.66 2.51
C ILE A 66 -1.40 16.03 3.94
N SER A 67 -0.12 15.90 4.25
CA SER A 67 0.48 16.33 5.52
C SER A 67 -0.25 15.79 6.74
N HIS A 68 -0.57 14.50 6.73
CA HIS A 68 -1.24 13.83 7.83
C HIS A 68 -0.23 13.00 8.61
N PRO A 69 -0.17 13.14 9.96
CA PRO A 69 0.85 12.46 10.75
C PRO A 69 0.76 10.93 10.70
N GLN A 70 -0.40 10.38 10.37
CA GLN A 70 -0.61 8.94 10.30
C GLN A 70 -0.31 8.35 8.92
N LEU A 71 -0.07 9.21 7.93
CA LEU A 71 0.25 8.78 6.57
C LEU A 71 1.75 8.83 6.33
N GLU A 72 2.30 7.72 5.89
CA GLU A 72 3.74 7.60 5.67
C GLU A 72 4.02 6.87 4.36
N LEU A 73 4.98 7.37 3.60
CA LEU A 73 5.49 6.66 2.41
C LEU A 73 6.72 5.86 2.82
N ILE A 74 6.64 4.54 2.70
CA ILE A 74 7.77 3.64 3.00
C ILE A 74 8.06 2.82 1.76
N GLN A 75 8.98 3.32 0.94
CA GLN A 75 9.28 2.69 -0.35
C GLN A 75 9.95 1.33 -0.19
N GLU A 76 10.60 1.08 0.93
CA GLU A 76 11.26 -0.20 1.22
C GLU A 76 10.28 -1.37 1.26
N LEU A 77 8.99 -1.09 1.44
CA LEU A 77 7.95 -2.13 1.40
C LEU A 77 7.64 -2.61 -0.01
N SER A 78 8.00 -1.83 -1.03
CA SER A 78 7.76 -2.22 -2.41
C SER A 78 8.55 -3.49 -2.74
N SER A 79 7.87 -4.44 -3.37
CA SER A 79 8.49 -5.68 -3.85
C SER A 79 7.66 -6.18 -5.03
N PRO A 80 8.31 -6.83 -6.01
CA PRO A 80 7.56 -7.48 -7.09
C PRO A 80 6.57 -8.55 -6.60
N ARG A 81 6.79 -9.08 -5.40
CA ARG A 81 5.92 -10.09 -4.80
C ARG A 81 5.26 -9.54 -3.54
N THR A 82 3.92 -9.58 -3.53
CA THR A 82 3.14 -9.07 -2.39
C THR A 82 3.48 -9.76 -1.08
N ILE A 83 3.76 -11.06 -1.11
CA ILE A 83 4.11 -11.78 0.12
C ILE A 83 5.38 -11.23 0.75
N ASN A 84 6.36 -10.79 -0.03
CA ASN A 84 7.58 -10.19 0.48
C ASN A 84 7.28 -8.84 1.15
N THR A 85 6.38 -8.06 0.57
CA THR A 85 5.92 -6.80 1.17
C THR A 85 5.29 -7.05 2.54
N LEU A 86 4.42 -8.06 2.63
CA LEU A 86 3.78 -8.40 3.90
C LEU A 86 4.78 -8.87 4.93
N GLU A 87 5.77 -9.66 4.54
CA GLU A 87 6.80 -10.11 5.47
C GLU A 87 7.61 -8.94 6.03
N LYS A 88 7.95 -7.97 5.18
CA LYS A 88 8.63 -6.76 5.64
C LYS A 88 7.76 -5.97 6.61
N ALA A 89 6.46 -5.86 6.32
CA ALA A 89 5.53 -5.16 7.20
C ALA A 89 5.42 -5.86 8.56
N PHE A 90 5.36 -7.18 8.58
CA PHE A 90 5.32 -7.94 9.84
C PHE A 90 6.60 -7.75 10.64
N GLN A 91 7.75 -7.59 9.99
CA GLN A 91 9.00 -7.32 10.68
C GLN A 91 9.01 -5.93 11.31
N LEU A 92 8.43 -4.94 10.62
CA LEU A 92 8.37 -3.57 11.14
C LEU A 92 7.34 -3.41 12.26
N TRP A 93 6.19 -4.08 12.11
CA TRP A 93 5.08 -3.97 13.06
C TRP A 93 4.54 -5.35 13.41
N PRO A 94 5.28 -6.15 14.21
CA PRO A 94 4.93 -7.56 14.42
C PRO A 94 3.59 -7.80 15.13
N LYS A 95 3.06 -6.79 15.81
CA LYS A 95 1.79 -6.93 16.54
C LYS A 95 0.63 -6.23 15.84
N ALA A 96 0.86 -5.67 14.65
CA ALA A 96 -0.19 -4.93 13.95
C ALA A 96 -1.12 -5.86 13.18
N ASN A 97 -2.34 -5.39 12.99
CA ASN A 97 -3.29 -5.98 12.05
C ASN A 97 -3.23 -5.19 10.76
N PHE A 98 -3.08 -5.88 9.64
CA PHE A 98 -2.93 -5.23 8.35
C PHE A 98 -4.18 -5.35 7.52
N SER A 99 -4.55 -4.26 6.84
CA SER A 99 -5.55 -4.25 5.80
C SER A 99 -4.86 -3.89 4.49
N PHE A 100 -4.84 -4.83 3.56
CA PHE A 100 -4.23 -4.59 2.26
C PHE A 100 -5.26 -3.95 1.36
N VAL A 101 -5.04 -2.68 1.02
CA VAL A 101 -5.99 -1.89 0.22
C VAL A 101 -5.65 -2.05 -1.25
N ILE A 102 -6.64 -2.47 -2.02
CA ILE A 102 -6.48 -2.66 -3.47
C ILE A 102 -7.65 -2.03 -4.20
N GLY A 103 -7.38 -1.53 -5.40
CA GLY A 103 -8.45 -1.11 -6.29
C GLY A 103 -9.13 -2.34 -6.92
N SER A 104 -10.34 -2.15 -7.45
CA SER A 104 -11.08 -3.24 -8.06
C SER A 104 -10.31 -3.92 -9.20
N ASP A 105 -9.51 -3.15 -9.95
CA ASP A 105 -8.69 -3.72 -11.03
C ASP A 105 -7.62 -4.68 -10.49
N LEU A 106 -7.05 -4.38 -9.32
CA LEU A 106 -6.06 -5.24 -8.70
C LEU A 106 -6.68 -6.49 -8.08
N ALA A 107 -7.94 -6.41 -7.65
CA ALA A 107 -8.63 -7.55 -7.04
C ALA A 107 -8.68 -8.75 -7.98
N VAL A 108 -8.86 -8.52 -9.27
CA VAL A 108 -8.91 -9.60 -10.27
C VAL A 108 -7.53 -10.24 -10.50
N GLN A 109 -6.46 -9.59 -10.05
CA GLN A 109 -5.10 -10.11 -10.19
C GLN A 109 -4.65 -10.97 -9.01
N ILE A 110 -5.42 -11.00 -7.92
CA ILE A 110 -5.04 -11.76 -6.72
C ILE A 110 -4.71 -13.23 -7.03
N PRO A 111 -5.50 -13.95 -7.84
CA PRO A 111 -5.18 -15.34 -8.16
C PRO A 111 -3.87 -15.55 -8.92
N LYS A 112 -3.34 -14.48 -9.54
CA LYS A 112 -2.06 -14.51 -10.26
C LYS A 112 -0.88 -14.24 -9.36
N TRP A 113 -1.10 -13.76 -8.14
CA TRP A 113 -0.02 -13.45 -7.20
C TRP A 113 0.54 -14.74 -6.62
N LEU A 114 1.84 -14.73 -6.33
CA LEU A 114 2.48 -15.86 -5.69
C LEU A 114 1.95 -16.04 -4.26
N ASN A 115 1.59 -17.27 -3.91
CA ASN A 115 1.10 -17.62 -2.58
C ASN A 115 -0.11 -16.80 -2.13
N PRO A 116 -1.20 -16.74 -2.93
CA PRO A 116 -2.36 -15.93 -2.56
C PRO A 116 -3.00 -16.34 -1.23
N LYS A 117 -2.94 -17.64 -0.89
CA LYS A 117 -3.47 -18.12 0.40
C LYS A 117 -2.71 -17.53 1.58
N SER A 118 -1.38 -17.43 1.46
CA SER A 118 -0.58 -16.80 2.52
C SER A 118 -0.94 -15.34 2.70
N ILE A 119 -1.17 -14.63 1.59
CA ILE A 119 -1.57 -13.23 1.63
C ILE A 119 -2.92 -13.08 2.32
N LEU A 120 -3.91 -13.88 1.92
CA LEU A 120 -5.26 -13.81 2.46
C LEU A 120 -5.33 -14.19 3.93
N ASN A 121 -4.46 -15.12 4.38
CA ASN A 121 -4.44 -15.56 5.76
C ASN A 121 -3.76 -14.57 6.71
N LYS A 122 -2.85 -13.74 6.18
CA LYS A 122 -2.05 -12.82 6.99
C LYS A 122 -2.64 -11.43 7.09
N THR A 123 -3.61 -11.08 6.24
CA THR A 123 -4.13 -9.73 6.19
C THR A 123 -5.57 -9.73 5.70
N LYS A 124 -6.24 -8.59 5.90
CA LYS A 124 -7.55 -8.33 5.32
C LYS A 124 -7.37 -7.58 4.01
N ILE A 125 -8.28 -7.81 3.07
CA ILE A 125 -8.26 -7.11 1.79
C ILE A 125 -9.45 -6.14 1.77
N ALA A 126 -9.15 -4.87 1.51
CA ALA A 126 -10.15 -3.82 1.38
C ALA A 126 -10.11 -3.25 -0.03
N ILE A 127 -11.26 -3.08 -0.63
CA ILE A 127 -11.38 -2.56 -2.00
C ILE A 127 -11.99 -1.17 -1.98
#